data_a4956e9b87cb9cfd3056f0236fdc7468
#
_entry.id   a4956e9b87cb9cfd3056f0236fdc7468
#
_cell.length_a   1.000
_cell.length_b   1.000
_cell.length_c   1.000
_cell.angle_alpha   90.00
_cell.angle_beta   90.00
_cell.angle_gamma   90.00
#
_symmetry.space_group_name_H-M   'P 1'
#
loop_
_entity.id
_entity.type
_entity.pdbx_description
1 polymer ?
#
loop_
_entity_poly.entity_id
_entity_poly.type
_entity_poly.pdbx_seq_one_letter_code
_entity_poly.pdbx_strand_id
1 'polypeptide(L)'
;MLVLIPNDETMHKFFRIIILYIALASSAILWAQESFTNRYNTIYITMNEGLPNNFVDDIYKDRQGFLWISMSGGGLSRYDGYEFVNFTPATPHCRLKSNFIRKVYEDNFQRLWVVSEGGTDIIDLTTMQSVLPHDPRKKLETLIKQPAFMVTQDANGCIWLYCSNSLHRIAFRTNGDIESIHSLEIPNPYRYDIIFKDVENEGKVWIGINGALYKIGITAQSKLEATLIDDCLSFAPDLYFTDFIAKENEVWIATDKGL
;
A
#
# COMPACT_ATOMS: atom_id res chain seq x y z
N MET A 1 49.97 -29.38 39.58
CA MET A 1 48.96 -29.10 38.59
C MET A 1 49.14 -30.17 37.51
N LEU A 2 48.36 -31.30 37.57
CA LEU A 2 48.45 -32.37 36.59
C LEU A 2 47.62 -31.97 35.37
N VAL A 3 48.29 -31.74 34.24
CA VAL A 3 47.65 -31.56 32.97
C VAL A 3 47.44 -32.94 32.38
N LEU A 4 46.21 -33.43 32.41
CA LEU A 4 45.82 -34.67 31.71
C LEU A 4 45.77 -34.37 30.24
N ILE A 5 46.77 -34.84 29.48
CA ILE A 5 46.76 -34.84 28.02
C ILE A 5 45.86 -36.03 27.60
N PRO A 6 44.75 -35.81 26.88
CA PRO A 6 43.87 -36.91 26.48
C PRO A 6 44.64 -37.80 25.49
N ASN A 7 44.45 -39.12 25.64
CA ASN A 7 45.01 -40.15 24.80
C ASN A 7 44.63 -39.94 23.34
N ASP A 8 45.51 -40.21 22.41
CA ASP A 8 45.35 -39.98 20.96
C ASP A 8 44.05 -40.58 20.37
N GLU A 9 43.60 -41.72 20.91
CA GLU A 9 42.32 -42.36 20.55
C GLU A 9 41.09 -41.54 20.96
N THR A 10 41.14 -40.84 22.07
CA THR A 10 40.01 -39.98 22.55
C THR A 10 39.92 -38.72 21.73
N MET A 11 41.04 -38.16 21.32
CA MET A 11 41.08 -37.00 20.40
C MET A 11 40.51 -37.36 19.02
N HIS A 12 40.89 -38.52 18.45
CA HIS A 12 40.34 -38.97 17.19
C HIS A 12 38.82 -39.25 17.24
N LYS A 13 38.29 -39.76 18.33
CA LYS A 13 36.82 -39.92 18.50
C LYS A 13 36.11 -38.58 18.61
N PHE A 14 36.69 -37.60 19.32
CA PHE A 14 36.15 -36.27 19.44
C PHE A 14 36.12 -35.54 18.07
N PHE A 15 37.21 -35.67 17.31
CA PHE A 15 37.31 -35.08 15.96
C PHE A 15 36.29 -35.69 14.98
N ARG A 16 36.05 -36.98 15.04
CA ARG A 16 35.04 -37.68 14.22
C ARG A 16 33.61 -37.21 14.58
N ILE A 17 33.32 -37.00 15.84
CA ILE A 17 32.02 -36.50 16.30
C ILE A 17 31.80 -35.08 15.84
N ILE A 18 32.80 -34.18 15.87
CA ILE A 18 32.72 -32.82 15.39
C ILE A 18 32.51 -32.79 13.85
N ILE A 19 33.24 -33.61 13.09
CA ILE A 19 33.06 -33.70 11.65
C ILE A 19 31.64 -34.19 11.32
N LEU A 20 31.12 -35.17 12.06
CA LEU A 20 29.76 -35.68 11.88
C LEU A 20 28.71 -34.62 12.15
N TYR A 21 28.94 -33.80 13.20
CA TYR A 21 28.05 -32.68 13.56
C TYR A 21 28.05 -31.58 12.50
N ILE A 22 29.23 -31.23 11.95
CA ILE A 22 29.37 -30.24 10.86
C ILE A 22 28.72 -30.78 9.59
N ALA A 23 28.87 -32.06 9.27
CA ALA A 23 28.24 -32.68 8.09
C ALA A 23 26.70 -32.72 8.21
N LEU A 24 26.17 -33.01 9.41
CA LEU A 24 24.72 -32.97 9.71
C LEU A 24 24.17 -31.55 9.68
N ALA A 25 24.90 -30.57 10.22
CA ALA A 25 24.49 -29.17 10.20
C ALA A 25 24.49 -28.59 8.76
N SER A 26 25.49 -28.94 7.94
CA SER A 26 25.56 -28.49 6.53
C SER A 26 24.44 -29.10 5.68
N SER A 27 24.06 -30.37 5.92
CA SER A 27 22.93 -30.98 5.21
C SER A 27 21.58 -30.31 5.60
N ALA A 28 21.37 -29.93 6.86
CA ALA A 28 20.17 -29.25 7.30
C ALA A 28 20.02 -27.86 6.68
N ILE A 29 21.12 -27.14 6.47
CA ILE A 29 21.11 -25.82 5.81
C ILE A 29 20.76 -25.95 4.32
N LEU A 30 21.26 -26.98 3.63
CA LEU A 30 20.93 -27.27 2.23
C LEU A 30 19.44 -27.61 2.04
N TRP A 31 18.84 -28.37 2.96
CA TRP A 31 17.41 -28.71 2.91
C TRP A 31 16.51 -27.49 3.18
N ALA A 32 16.95 -26.56 4.02
CA ALA A 32 16.20 -25.34 4.28
C ALA A 32 16.15 -24.40 3.07
N GLN A 33 17.18 -24.39 2.24
CA GLN A 33 17.27 -23.55 1.04
C GLN A 33 16.42 -24.09 -0.13
N GLU A 34 16.32 -25.41 -0.31
CA GLU A 34 15.50 -26.01 -1.37
C GLU A 34 13.98 -25.89 -1.12
N SER A 35 13.54 -25.79 0.14
CA SER A 35 12.10 -25.76 0.45
C SER A 35 11.43 -24.43 0.14
N PHE A 36 12.18 -23.34 -0.02
CA PHE A 36 11.61 -22.01 -0.32
C PHE A 36 11.41 -21.77 -1.82
N THR A 37 12.34 -22.27 -2.65
CA THR A 37 12.28 -22.05 -4.11
C THR A 37 11.26 -22.93 -4.84
N ASN A 38 10.84 -24.06 -4.25
CA ASN A 38 9.87 -24.97 -4.87
C ASN A 38 8.39 -24.66 -4.57
N ARG A 39 8.08 -23.64 -3.77
CA ARG A 39 6.69 -23.29 -3.41
C ARG A 39 6.06 -22.23 -4.30
N TYR A 40 6.85 -21.48 -5.05
CA TYR A 40 6.36 -20.35 -5.83
C TYR A 40 6.92 -20.40 -7.26
N ASN A 41 6.04 -20.37 -8.24
CA ASN A 41 6.40 -20.08 -9.61
C ASN A 41 6.57 -18.56 -9.75
N THR A 42 7.77 -18.12 -10.12
CA THR A 42 8.03 -16.70 -10.40
C THR A 42 7.77 -16.43 -11.88
N ILE A 43 6.88 -15.51 -12.18
CA ILE A 43 6.61 -15.04 -13.53
C ILE A 43 7.03 -13.56 -13.58
N TYR A 44 7.81 -13.21 -14.59
CA TYR A 44 8.17 -11.83 -14.87
C TYR A 44 7.15 -11.25 -15.86
N ILE A 45 6.51 -10.15 -15.48
CA ILE A 45 5.56 -9.42 -16.31
C ILE A 45 6.18 -8.05 -16.60
N THR A 46 6.46 -7.82 -17.88
CA THR A 46 7.07 -6.59 -18.37
C THR A 46 6.28 -6.04 -19.57
N MET A 47 6.83 -5.05 -20.25
CA MET A 47 6.26 -4.55 -21.51
C MET A 47 6.20 -5.63 -22.60
N ASN A 48 7.04 -6.65 -22.54
CA ASN A 48 7.01 -7.77 -23.51
C ASN A 48 5.78 -8.65 -23.34
N GLU A 49 5.25 -8.73 -22.10
CA GLU A 49 4.04 -9.49 -21.76
C GLU A 49 2.77 -8.64 -21.83
N GLY A 50 2.86 -7.34 -22.20
CA GLY A 50 1.73 -6.50 -22.48
C GLY A 50 1.49 -5.34 -21.50
N LEU A 51 2.37 -5.11 -20.51
CA LEU A 51 2.31 -3.89 -19.72
C LEU A 51 2.67 -2.67 -20.57
N PRO A 52 1.93 -1.56 -20.44
CA PRO A 52 2.28 -0.31 -21.16
C PRO A 52 3.60 0.32 -20.71
N ASN A 53 4.01 0.08 -19.45
CA ASN A 53 5.23 0.63 -18.86
C ASN A 53 5.73 -0.28 -17.72
N ASN A 54 7.05 -0.32 -17.50
CA ASN A 54 7.66 -1.10 -16.42
C ASN A 54 7.74 -0.33 -15.09
N PHE A 55 7.43 0.98 -15.06
CA PHE A 55 7.40 1.75 -13.82
C PHE A 55 6.05 1.58 -13.12
N VAL A 56 5.98 0.56 -12.26
CA VAL A 56 4.81 0.21 -11.48
C VAL A 56 4.86 0.94 -10.14
N ASP A 57 3.82 1.73 -9.83
CA ASP A 57 3.68 2.46 -8.57
C ASP A 57 2.89 1.67 -7.52
N ASP A 58 1.82 0.97 -7.96
CA ASP A 58 0.95 0.20 -7.04
C ASP A 58 0.33 -1.01 -7.76
N ILE A 59 0.03 -2.05 -6.98
CA ILE A 59 -0.71 -3.24 -7.45
C ILE A 59 -1.85 -3.48 -6.46
N TYR A 60 -3.07 -3.45 -6.97
CA TYR A 60 -4.28 -3.66 -6.20
C TYR A 60 -5.08 -4.85 -6.73
N LYS A 61 -5.52 -5.75 -5.87
CA LYS A 61 -6.42 -6.85 -6.23
C LYS A 61 -7.84 -6.48 -5.84
N ASP A 62 -8.75 -6.40 -6.84
CA ASP A 62 -10.15 -6.14 -6.58
C ASP A 62 -10.89 -7.38 -6.02
N ARG A 63 -12.14 -7.20 -5.62
CA ARG A 63 -12.97 -8.27 -5.04
C ARG A 63 -13.36 -9.35 -6.05
N GLN A 64 -13.27 -9.08 -7.34
CA GLN A 64 -13.50 -10.05 -8.41
C GLN A 64 -12.25 -10.88 -8.72
N GLY A 65 -11.08 -10.46 -8.20
CA GLY A 65 -9.80 -11.14 -8.36
C GLY A 65 -8.89 -10.57 -9.44
N PHE A 66 -9.31 -9.52 -10.15
CA PHE A 66 -8.45 -8.82 -11.11
C PHE A 66 -7.35 -8.05 -10.41
N LEU A 67 -6.17 -8.02 -11.02
CA LEU A 67 -5.07 -7.17 -10.58
C LEU A 67 -5.11 -5.84 -11.35
N TRP A 68 -5.15 -4.76 -10.61
CA TRP A 68 -5.04 -3.41 -11.13
C TRP A 68 -3.62 -2.92 -10.89
N ILE A 69 -2.95 -2.52 -11.97
CA ILE A 69 -1.54 -2.13 -11.97
C ILE A 69 -1.45 -0.67 -12.34
N SER A 70 -1.07 0.14 -11.36
CA SER A 70 -0.86 1.59 -11.51
C SER A 70 0.54 1.86 -11.99
N MET A 71 0.71 2.73 -12.97
CA MET A 71 2.01 3.00 -13.59
C MET A 71 2.28 4.49 -13.74
N SER A 72 3.55 4.86 -13.53
CA SER A 72 4.07 6.17 -13.89
C SER A 72 4.30 6.27 -15.41
N GLY A 73 3.41 6.95 -16.11
CA GLY A 73 3.46 7.15 -17.56
C GLY A 73 2.81 6.05 -18.40
N GLY A 74 2.38 4.94 -17.78
CA GLY A 74 1.69 3.82 -18.45
C GLY A 74 0.16 3.84 -18.33
N GLY A 75 -0.38 4.70 -17.47
CA GLY A 75 -1.79 4.68 -17.12
C GLY A 75 -2.12 3.56 -16.11
N LEU A 76 -3.27 2.93 -16.26
CA LEU A 76 -3.78 1.87 -15.43
C LEU A 76 -4.01 0.61 -16.27
N SER A 77 -3.56 -0.55 -15.80
CA SER A 77 -3.84 -1.84 -16.44
C SER A 77 -4.64 -2.74 -15.51
N ARG A 78 -5.64 -3.42 -16.06
CA ARG A 78 -6.34 -4.53 -15.40
C ARG A 78 -5.85 -5.85 -16.00
N TYR A 79 -5.43 -6.77 -15.13
CA TYR A 79 -4.92 -8.09 -15.50
C TYR A 79 -5.82 -9.18 -14.92
N ASP A 80 -6.25 -10.11 -15.75
CA ASP A 80 -7.11 -11.23 -15.37
C ASP A 80 -6.36 -12.56 -15.12
N GLY A 81 -5.04 -12.53 -15.26
CA GLY A 81 -4.17 -13.72 -15.22
C GLY A 81 -3.68 -14.15 -16.60
N TYR A 82 -4.27 -13.59 -17.68
CA TYR A 82 -3.95 -13.94 -19.07
C TYR A 82 -3.71 -12.69 -19.93
N GLU A 83 -4.60 -11.70 -19.86
CA GLU A 83 -4.61 -10.53 -20.73
C GLU A 83 -4.64 -9.23 -19.93
N PHE A 84 -4.09 -8.16 -20.56
CA PHE A 84 -4.14 -6.80 -20.04
C PHE A 84 -5.20 -5.98 -20.77
N VAL A 85 -6.01 -5.28 -19.99
CA VAL A 85 -6.87 -4.18 -20.48
C VAL A 85 -6.31 -2.88 -19.95
N ASN A 86 -5.90 -1.99 -20.87
CA ASN A 86 -5.18 -0.78 -20.53
C ASN A 86 -6.10 0.45 -20.62
N PHE A 87 -6.02 1.30 -19.59
CA PHE A 87 -6.79 2.53 -19.45
C PHE A 87 -5.85 3.74 -19.46
N THR A 88 -6.14 4.70 -20.31
CA THR A 88 -5.35 5.92 -20.51
C THR A 88 -6.30 7.11 -20.76
N PRO A 89 -5.81 8.34 -20.87
CA PRO A 89 -6.62 9.47 -21.30
C PRO A 89 -7.25 9.32 -22.70
N ALA A 90 -6.75 8.41 -23.52
CA ALA A 90 -7.29 8.14 -24.85
C ALA A 90 -8.33 6.99 -24.86
N THR A 91 -8.53 6.27 -23.75
CA THR A 91 -9.46 5.13 -23.70
C THR A 91 -10.91 5.60 -23.83
N PRO A 92 -11.68 5.12 -24.81
CA PRO A 92 -13.09 5.49 -24.95
C PRO A 92 -13.90 5.08 -23.71
N HIS A 93 -14.91 5.87 -23.34
CA HIS A 93 -15.85 5.63 -22.23
C HIS A 93 -15.26 5.57 -20.81
N CYS A 94 -13.94 5.37 -20.68
CA CYS A 94 -13.24 5.33 -19.40
C CYS A 94 -11.92 6.10 -19.52
N ARG A 95 -12.01 7.41 -19.77
CA ARG A 95 -10.84 8.28 -19.92
C ARG A 95 -10.28 8.64 -18.58
N LEU A 96 -9.02 8.30 -18.35
CA LEU A 96 -8.29 8.76 -17.18
C LEU A 96 -7.84 10.22 -17.37
N LYS A 97 -7.69 10.94 -16.25
CA LYS A 97 -7.17 12.32 -16.26
C LYS A 97 -5.67 12.39 -16.54
N SER A 98 -4.95 11.29 -16.26
CA SER A 98 -3.49 11.23 -16.40
C SER A 98 -3.02 9.81 -16.73
N ASN A 99 -1.81 9.70 -17.31
CA ASN A 99 -1.06 8.43 -17.41
C ASN A 99 -0.18 8.15 -16.17
N PHE A 100 -0.09 9.11 -15.22
CA PHE A 100 0.71 8.97 -14.00
C PHE A 100 -0.22 8.60 -12.85
N ILE A 101 -0.50 7.29 -12.74
CA ILE A 101 -1.40 6.76 -11.72
C ILE A 101 -0.58 6.38 -10.50
N ARG A 102 -0.98 6.87 -9.32
CA ARG A 102 -0.28 6.64 -8.06
C ARG A 102 -0.83 5.47 -7.29
N LYS A 103 -2.16 5.40 -7.16
CA LYS A 103 -2.83 4.38 -6.38
C LYS A 103 -4.25 4.15 -6.84
N VAL A 104 -4.76 2.95 -6.58
CA VAL A 104 -6.17 2.63 -6.80
C VAL A 104 -6.76 1.95 -5.57
N TYR A 105 -8.08 2.07 -5.41
CA TYR A 105 -8.82 1.41 -4.33
C TYR A 105 -10.28 1.17 -4.74
N GLU A 106 -10.80 -0.05 -4.50
CA GLU A 106 -12.20 -0.39 -4.73
C GLU A 106 -13.05 -0.08 -3.50
N ASP A 107 -14.12 0.69 -3.65
CA ASP A 107 -15.06 0.98 -2.58
C ASP A 107 -16.16 -0.09 -2.43
N ASN A 108 -17.02 0.06 -1.40
CA ASN A 108 -18.11 -0.87 -1.13
C ASN A 108 -19.24 -0.84 -2.16
N PHE A 109 -19.20 0.08 -3.12
CA PHE A 109 -20.19 0.25 -4.18
C PHE A 109 -19.68 -0.22 -5.55
N GLN A 110 -18.62 -1.08 -5.57
CA GLN A 110 -17.99 -1.59 -6.79
C GLN A 110 -17.46 -0.45 -7.68
N ARG A 111 -16.92 0.61 -7.08
CA ARG A 111 -16.28 1.70 -7.80
C ARG A 111 -14.80 1.70 -7.50
N LEU A 112 -13.98 1.78 -8.54
CA LEU A 112 -12.54 1.92 -8.45
C LEU A 112 -12.17 3.40 -8.42
N TRP A 113 -11.59 3.84 -7.33
CA TRP A 113 -11.01 5.17 -7.18
C TRP A 113 -9.58 5.14 -7.69
N VAL A 114 -9.28 5.96 -8.68
CA VAL A 114 -7.98 6.01 -9.37
C VAL A 114 -7.37 7.38 -9.13
N VAL A 115 -6.33 7.45 -8.30
CA VAL A 115 -5.67 8.72 -7.97
C VAL A 115 -4.44 8.94 -8.83
N SER A 116 -4.29 10.17 -9.30
CA SER A 116 -3.24 10.58 -10.21
C SER A 116 -2.84 12.03 -10.01
N GLU A 117 -1.78 12.45 -10.67
CA GLU A 117 -1.36 13.85 -10.72
C GLU A 117 -2.39 14.75 -11.43
N GLY A 118 -3.22 14.19 -12.31
CA GLY A 118 -4.30 14.89 -13.00
C GLY A 118 -5.59 14.98 -12.19
N GLY A 119 -5.66 14.32 -11.05
CA GLY A 119 -6.85 14.25 -10.19
C GLY A 119 -7.29 12.83 -9.88
N THR A 120 -8.53 12.66 -9.47
CA THR A 120 -9.12 11.37 -9.15
C THR A 120 -10.16 11.01 -10.21
N ASP A 121 -10.05 9.81 -10.78
CA ASP A 121 -11.10 9.20 -11.59
C ASP A 121 -11.85 8.17 -10.75
N ILE A 122 -13.11 7.95 -11.04
CA ILE A 122 -13.95 6.94 -10.40
C ILE A 122 -14.56 6.10 -11.50
N ILE A 123 -14.29 4.80 -11.48
CA ILE A 123 -14.72 3.84 -12.49
C ILE A 123 -15.73 2.89 -11.84
N ASP A 124 -16.90 2.76 -12.43
CA ASP A 124 -17.85 1.70 -12.09
C ASP A 124 -17.32 0.37 -12.64
N LEU A 125 -17.05 -0.59 -11.77
CA LEU A 125 -16.46 -1.88 -12.14
C LEU A 125 -17.45 -2.83 -12.83
N THR A 126 -18.74 -2.54 -12.78
CA THR A 126 -19.77 -3.33 -13.48
C THR A 126 -19.89 -2.92 -14.94
N THR A 127 -19.86 -1.62 -15.19
CA THR A 127 -20.04 -1.06 -16.55
C THR A 127 -18.73 -0.67 -17.23
N MET A 128 -17.64 -0.61 -16.46
CA MET A 128 -16.32 -0.11 -16.89
C MET A 128 -16.37 1.30 -17.47
N GLN A 129 -17.22 2.14 -16.91
CA GLN A 129 -17.38 3.55 -17.30
C GLN A 129 -17.00 4.49 -16.17
N SER A 130 -16.58 5.68 -16.53
CA SER A 130 -16.38 6.75 -15.55
C SER A 130 -17.71 7.14 -14.91
N VAL A 131 -17.74 7.24 -13.59
CA VAL A 131 -18.92 7.58 -12.80
C VAL A 131 -18.60 8.69 -11.81
N LEU A 132 -19.59 9.52 -11.51
CA LEU A 132 -19.49 10.51 -10.43
C LEU A 132 -20.64 10.25 -9.45
N PRO A 133 -20.35 9.83 -8.21
CA PRO A 133 -21.37 9.70 -7.17
C PRO A 133 -22.13 11.02 -6.97
N HIS A 134 -23.44 10.92 -6.83
CA HIS A 134 -24.26 12.10 -6.63
C HIS A 134 -23.87 12.83 -5.34
N ASP A 135 -23.51 14.09 -5.48
CA ASP A 135 -23.17 15.03 -4.38
C ASP A 135 -23.99 16.31 -4.53
N PRO A 136 -25.05 16.50 -3.73
CA PRO A 136 -25.88 17.71 -3.78
C PRO A 136 -25.09 19.01 -3.56
N ARG A 137 -23.96 18.93 -2.86
CA ARG A 137 -23.12 20.09 -2.54
C ARG A 137 -22.02 20.34 -3.55
N LYS A 138 -21.86 19.45 -4.55
CA LYS A 138 -20.82 19.50 -5.61
C LYS A 138 -19.37 19.58 -5.09
N LYS A 139 -19.13 19.24 -3.83
CA LYS A 139 -17.79 19.26 -3.25
C LYS A 139 -16.89 18.20 -3.90
N LEU A 140 -17.43 17.00 -4.15
CA LEU A 140 -16.71 15.92 -4.77
C LEU A 140 -16.20 16.31 -6.16
N GLU A 141 -17.04 16.93 -6.99
CA GLU A 141 -16.66 17.38 -8.33
C GLU A 141 -15.46 18.33 -8.33
N THR A 142 -15.38 19.20 -7.32
CA THR A 142 -14.23 20.10 -7.17
C THR A 142 -13.01 19.37 -6.67
N LEU A 143 -13.19 18.43 -5.74
CA LEU A 143 -12.13 17.67 -5.10
C LEU A 143 -11.39 16.78 -6.09
N ILE A 144 -12.11 16.02 -6.92
CA ILE A 144 -11.54 15.08 -7.88
C ILE A 144 -10.80 15.71 -9.06
N LYS A 145 -10.88 17.03 -9.21
CA LYS A 145 -10.10 17.79 -10.22
C LYS A 145 -8.70 18.16 -9.74
N GLN A 146 -8.40 17.92 -8.46
CA GLN A 146 -7.12 18.28 -7.86
C GLN A 146 -6.16 17.08 -7.88
N PRO A 147 -4.83 17.32 -8.02
CA PRO A 147 -3.84 16.28 -7.92
C PRO A 147 -4.01 15.46 -6.65
N ALA A 148 -4.10 14.14 -6.79
CA ALA A 148 -4.31 13.22 -5.70
C ALA A 148 -3.17 12.20 -5.60
N PHE A 149 -2.86 11.76 -4.40
CA PHE A 149 -1.67 10.96 -4.11
C PHE A 149 -1.99 9.64 -3.41
N MET A 150 -3.02 9.61 -2.56
CA MET A 150 -3.37 8.43 -1.79
C MET A 150 -4.88 8.28 -1.67
N VAL A 151 -5.33 7.03 -1.65
CA VAL A 151 -6.72 6.65 -1.42
C VAL A 151 -6.76 5.35 -0.63
N THR A 152 -7.70 5.25 0.32
CA THR A 152 -8.04 4.01 1.04
C THR A 152 -9.49 4.08 1.53
N GLN A 153 -9.99 2.97 2.08
CA GLN A 153 -11.30 2.91 2.73
C GLN A 153 -11.14 2.49 4.19
N ASP A 154 -11.89 3.10 5.08
CA ASP A 154 -11.95 2.68 6.48
C ASP A 154 -13.00 1.57 6.72
N ALA A 155 -12.99 0.98 7.91
CA ALA A 155 -13.94 -0.07 8.30
C ALA A 155 -15.41 0.36 8.25
N ASN A 156 -15.69 1.65 8.31
CA ASN A 156 -17.05 2.20 8.18
C ASN A 156 -17.46 2.41 6.71
N GLY A 157 -16.60 2.04 5.75
CA GLY A 157 -16.86 2.19 4.33
C GLY A 157 -16.65 3.61 3.80
N CYS A 158 -16.04 4.50 4.56
CA CYS A 158 -15.73 5.85 4.08
C CYS A 158 -14.43 5.84 3.29
N ILE A 159 -14.41 6.53 2.17
CA ILE A 159 -13.19 6.76 1.41
C ILE A 159 -12.39 7.89 2.03
N TRP A 160 -11.11 7.64 2.19
CA TRP A 160 -10.12 8.63 2.58
C TRP A 160 -9.25 8.96 1.37
N LEU A 161 -9.19 10.24 1.04
CA LEU A 161 -8.48 10.74 -0.13
C LEU A 161 -7.55 11.86 0.30
N TYR A 162 -6.26 11.76 -0.05
CA TYR A 162 -5.32 12.86 0.12
C TYR A 162 -5.08 13.56 -1.22
N CYS A 163 -5.44 14.82 -1.27
CA CYS A 163 -5.19 15.67 -2.42
C CYS A 163 -4.98 17.13 -1.99
N SER A 164 -4.16 17.86 -2.74
CA SER A 164 -3.91 19.31 -2.53
C SER A 164 -3.62 19.71 -1.09
N ASN A 165 -2.72 18.96 -0.41
CA ASN A 165 -2.31 19.19 0.99
C ASN A 165 -3.45 19.04 2.02
N SER A 166 -4.47 18.30 1.68
CA SER A 166 -5.59 18.03 2.58
C SER A 166 -6.01 16.56 2.53
N LEU A 167 -6.35 16.04 3.69
CA LEU A 167 -6.98 14.74 3.84
C LEU A 167 -8.49 14.91 3.88
N HIS A 168 -9.19 14.13 3.08
CA HIS A 168 -10.65 14.17 2.96
C HIS A 168 -11.23 12.83 3.33
N ARG A 169 -12.22 12.82 4.23
CA ARG A 169 -13.06 11.68 4.55
C ARG A 169 -14.39 11.83 3.86
N ILE A 170 -14.73 10.89 2.99
CA ILE A 170 -15.92 10.87 2.15
C ILE A 170 -16.84 9.77 2.65
N ALA A 171 -17.96 10.11 3.23
CA ALA A 171 -18.98 9.17 3.69
C ALA A 171 -20.10 9.04 2.66
N PHE A 172 -20.66 7.84 2.57
CA PHE A 172 -21.71 7.50 1.61
C PHE A 172 -23.00 7.08 2.31
N ARG A 173 -24.11 7.37 1.66
CA ARG A 173 -25.41 6.79 1.97
C ARG A 173 -25.47 5.34 1.47
N THR A 174 -26.48 4.61 1.88
CA THR A 174 -26.69 3.21 1.47
C THR A 174 -26.87 3.01 -0.03
N ASN A 175 -27.31 4.04 -0.76
CA ASN A 175 -27.45 4.04 -2.22
C ASN A 175 -26.15 4.46 -2.97
N GLY A 176 -25.07 4.72 -2.24
CA GLY A 176 -23.78 5.13 -2.84
C GLY A 176 -23.65 6.63 -3.12
N ASP A 177 -24.64 7.45 -2.83
CA ASP A 177 -24.55 8.91 -2.91
C ASP A 177 -23.67 9.47 -1.78
N ILE A 178 -23.12 10.64 -1.99
CA ILE A 178 -22.33 11.33 -0.96
C ILE A 178 -23.24 11.80 0.18
N GLU A 179 -22.90 11.37 1.39
CA GLU A 179 -23.53 11.85 2.61
C GLU A 179 -22.80 13.10 3.14
N SER A 180 -21.50 13.01 3.31
CA SER A 180 -20.67 14.10 3.81
C SER A 180 -19.24 14.00 3.32
N ILE A 181 -18.58 15.16 3.23
CA ILE A 181 -17.13 15.28 3.00
C ILE A 181 -16.56 16.18 4.09
N HIS A 182 -15.69 15.60 4.90
CA HIS A 182 -14.93 16.31 5.94
C HIS A 182 -13.49 16.42 5.48
N SER A 183 -12.86 17.55 5.77
CA SER A 183 -11.51 17.86 5.30
C SER A 183 -10.65 18.32 6.46
N LEU A 184 -9.38 17.90 6.45
CA LEU A 184 -8.34 18.33 7.36
C LEU A 184 -7.13 18.77 6.52
N GLU A 185 -6.70 20.01 6.73
CA GLU A 185 -5.49 20.50 6.09
C GLU A 185 -4.27 19.84 6.74
N ILE A 186 -3.46 19.22 5.92
CA ILE A 186 -2.23 18.54 6.32
C ILE A 186 -1.16 18.95 5.29
N PRO A 187 -0.49 20.08 5.50
CA PRO A 187 0.55 20.55 4.60
C PRO A 187 1.70 19.54 4.54
N ASN A 188 1.98 19.04 3.35
CA ASN A 188 3.16 18.20 3.12
C ASN A 188 3.98 18.76 1.96
N PRO A 189 5.10 19.43 2.24
CA PRO A 189 5.96 19.98 1.20
C PRO A 189 6.63 18.92 0.34
N TYR A 190 6.80 17.70 0.84
CA TYR A 190 7.55 16.64 0.16
C TYR A 190 6.67 15.66 -0.64
N ARG A 191 5.36 15.66 -0.47
CA ARG A 191 4.33 14.89 -1.24
C ARG A 191 4.48 13.37 -1.35
N TYR A 192 5.66 12.81 -1.05
CA TYR A 192 5.97 11.39 -1.25
C TYR A 192 5.83 10.55 0.02
N ASP A 193 5.70 11.17 1.19
CA ASP A 193 5.76 10.50 2.50
C ASP A 193 4.40 10.32 3.15
N ILE A 194 3.33 10.36 2.36
CA ILE A 194 1.99 10.21 2.91
C ILE A 194 1.52 8.78 2.71
N ILE A 195 1.43 8.07 3.82
CA ILE A 195 0.87 6.74 3.87
C ILE A 195 -0.26 6.78 4.89
N PHE A 196 -1.42 6.28 4.54
CA PHE A 196 -2.49 6.14 5.50
C PHE A 196 -3.24 4.81 5.35
N LYS A 197 -3.61 4.23 6.49
CA LYS A 197 -4.31 2.95 6.60
C LYS A 197 -5.29 3.00 7.77
N ASP A 198 -6.42 2.32 7.66
CA ASP A 198 -7.25 1.98 8.83
C ASP A 198 -6.64 0.73 9.49
N VAL A 199 -5.85 0.98 10.53
CA VAL A 199 -5.07 -0.05 11.20
C VAL A 199 -5.89 -0.83 12.21
N GLU A 200 -6.85 -0.17 12.87
CA GLU A 200 -7.59 -0.71 14.01
C GLU A 200 -8.99 -1.17 13.64
N ASN A 201 -9.40 -1.05 12.37
CA ASN A 201 -10.77 -1.27 11.91
C ASN A 201 -11.83 -0.49 12.71
N GLU A 202 -11.47 0.69 13.21
CA GLU A 202 -12.34 1.55 14.03
C GLU A 202 -12.91 2.76 13.25
N GLY A 203 -12.67 2.83 11.94
CA GLY A 203 -13.05 3.99 11.13
C GLY A 203 -12.16 5.21 11.35
N LYS A 204 -10.96 4.98 11.87
CA LYS A 204 -9.89 5.96 12.01
C LYS A 204 -8.73 5.55 11.12
N VAL A 205 -8.05 6.51 10.53
CA VAL A 205 -6.86 6.23 9.75
C VAL A 205 -5.61 6.70 10.45
N TRP A 206 -4.57 5.89 10.35
CA TRP A 206 -3.23 6.29 10.73
C TRP A 206 -2.55 6.89 9.51
N ILE A 207 -1.85 7.99 9.71
CA ILE A 207 -1.11 8.69 8.66
C ILE A 207 0.34 8.90 9.09
N GLY A 208 1.27 8.42 8.26
CA GLY A 208 2.68 8.78 8.35
C GLY A 208 2.95 9.99 7.47
N ILE A 209 3.52 11.04 8.04
CA ILE A 209 3.83 12.28 7.32
C ILE A 209 4.99 13.00 8.00
N ASN A 210 5.97 13.45 7.22
CA ASN A 210 7.14 14.20 7.71
C ASN A 210 7.81 13.49 8.91
N GLY A 211 7.92 12.16 8.88
CA GLY A 211 8.54 11.36 9.94
C GLY A 211 7.77 11.28 11.26
N ALA A 212 6.53 11.72 11.28
CA ALA A 212 5.63 11.58 12.43
C ALA A 212 4.41 10.73 12.09
N LEU A 213 3.91 9.99 13.06
CA LEU A 213 2.74 9.13 12.93
C LEU A 213 1.56 9.75 13.68
N TYR A 214 0.46 9.95 12.96
CA TYR A 214 -0.77 10.52 13.50
C TYR A 214 -1.93 9.54 13.35
N LYS A 215 -2.86 9.60 14.30
CA LYS A 215 -4.18 8.97 14.22
C LYS A 215 -5.23 10.05 13.93
N ILE A 216 -6.01 9.84 12.88
CA ILE A 216 -7.03 10.80 12.46
C ILE A 216 -8.40 10.17 12.62
N GLY A 217 -9.26 10.86 13.34
CA GLY A 217 -10.64 10.50 13.58
C GLY A 217 -11.59 11.66 13.38
N ILE A 218 -12.88 11.35 13.45
CA ILE A 218 -13.95 12.37 13.45
C ILE A 218 -14.39 12.65 14.89
N THR A 219 -14.42 13.92 15.27
CA THR A 219 -14.89 14.34 16.58
C THR A 219 -16.43 14.35 16.65
N ALA A 220 -16.97 14.48 17.87
CA ALA A 220 -18.41 14.63 18.10
C ALA A 220 -19.01 15.85 17.37
N GLN A 221 -18.21 16.87 17.07
CA GLN A 221 -18.60 18.04 16.29
C GLN A 221 -18.48 17.85 14.78
N SER A 222 -18.29 16.61 14.31
CA SER A 222 -18.11 16.25 12.90
C SER A 222 -16.92 16.94 12.22
N LYS A 223 -15.83 17.16 12.97
CA LYS A 223 -14.56 17.65 12.43
C LYS A 223 -13.53 16.55 12.42
N LEU A 224 -12.64 16.55 11.43
CA LEU A 224 -11.46 15.71 11.46
C LEU A 224 -10.42 16.30 12.41
N GLU A 225 -9.81 15.44 13.21
CA GLU A 225 -8.75 15.80 14.15
C GLU A 225 -7.62 14.81 14.06
N ALA A 226 -6.38 15.32 14.06
CA ALA A 226 -5.18 14.53 14.07
C ALA A 226 -4.59 14.50 15.48
N THR A 227 -4.34 13.30 15.98
CA THR A 227 -3.63 13.07 17.25
C THR A 227 -2.27 12.47 16.95
N LEU A 228 -1.22 13.11 17.43
CA LEU A 228 0.14 12.58 17.32
C LEU A 228 0.24 11.28 18.12
N ILE A 229 0.71 10.21 17.48
CA ILE A 229 0.98 8.93 18.14
C ILE A 229 2.46 8.87 18.50
N ASP A 230 3.31 9.16 17.54
CA ASP A 230 4.75 9.12 17.71
C ASP A 230 5.44 10.11 16.77
N ASP A 231 6.56 10.68 17.23
CA ASP A 231 7.43 11.57 16.46
C ASP A 231 8.76 10.86 16.23
N CYS A 232 8.79 10.05 15.18
CA CYS A 232 9.99 9.29 14.83
C CYS A 232 11.16 10.17 14.35
N LEU A 233 10.89 11.42 13.95
CA LEU A 233 11.93 12.37 13.54
C LEU A 233 12.83 12.82 14.68
N SER A 234 12.39 12.69 15.93
CA SER A 234 13.24 12.98 17.09
C SER A 234 14.50 12.12 17.10
N PHE A 235 14.47 10.96 16.44
CA PHE A 235 15.60 10.02 16.34
C PHE A 235 16.33 10.07 15.00
N ALA A 236 15.69 10.49 13.92
CA ALA A 236 16.27 10.51 12.57
C ALA A 236 15.60 11.58 11.67
N PRO A 237 16.11 12.82 11.66
CA PRO A 237 15.48 13.94 10.97
C PRO A 237 15.36 13.80 9.45
N ASP A 238 16.09 12.86 8.83
CA ASP A 238 16.07 12.60 7.38
C ASP A 238 15.40 11.27 7.06
N LEU A 239 14.40 10.86 7.83
CA LEU A 239 13.71 9.57 7.65
C LEU A 239 12.42 9.78 6.85
N TYR A 240 12.26 9.00 5.77
CA TYR A 240 11.02 8.98 4.96
C TYR A 240 10.28 7.66 5.15
N PHE A 241 9.00 7.75 5.48
CA PHE A 241 8.13 6.57 5.56
C PHE A 241 7.81 6.06 4.16
N THR A 242 7.97 4.76 3.95
CA THR A 242 7.56 4.08 2.72
C THR A 242 6.34 3.21 2.91
N ASP A 243 6.17 2.62 4.09
CA ASP A 243 4.96 1.90 4.51
C ASP A 243 4.95 1.69 6.02
N PHE A 244 3.82 1.27 6.58
CA PHE A 244 3.74 0.78 7.95
C PHE A 244 2.67 -0.32 8.10
N ILE A 245 2.88 -1.20 9.07
CA ILE A 245 1.95 -2.25 9.45
C ILE A 245 1.82 -2.23 10.96
N ALA A 246 0.60 -2.19 11.47
CA ALA A 246 0.34 -2.43 12.88
C ALA A 246 -0.17 -3.87 13.07
N LYS A 247 0.37 -4.54 14.08
CA LYS A 247 -0.02 -5.88 14.46
C LYS A 247 0.02 -5.99 15.98
N GLU A 248 -1.13 -6.30 16.58
CA GLU A 248 -1.28 -6.39 18.04
C GLU A 248 -0.84 -5.10 18.75
N ASN A 249 0.27 -5.11 19.47
CA ASN A 249 0.81 -3.97 20.21
C ASN A 249 2.05 -3.35 19.54
N GLU A 250 2.36 -3.74 18.31
CA GLU A 250 3.56 -3.31 17.60
C GLU A 250 3.20 -2.59 16.32
N VAL A 251 3.95 -1.54 15.99
CA VAL A 251 3.90 -0.86 14.69
C VAL A 251 5.25 -1.03 14.02
N TRP A 252 5.23 -1.64 12.84
CA TRP A 252 6.41 -1.80 12.00
C TRP A 252 6.37 -0.72 10.93
N ILE A 253 7.41 0.08 10.85
CA ILE A 253 7.50 1.21 9.93
C ILE A 253 8.63 0.94 8.95
N ALA A 254 8.30 0.84 7.67
CA ALA A 254 9.29 0.78 6.61
C ALA A 254 9.71 2.21 6.23
N THR A 255 11.00 2.41 6.07
CA THR A 255 11.58 3.71 5.74
C THR A 255 12.56 3.58 4.57
N ASP A 256 13.01 4.70 4.03
CA ASP A 256 14.08 4.75 3.01
C ASP A 256 15.42 4.21 3.52
N LYS A 257 15.58 4.04 4.83
CA LYS A 257 16.80 3.51 5.48
C LYS A 257 16.62 2.10 6.05
N GLY A 258 15.47 1.46 5.84
CA GLY A 258 15.13 0.11 6.29
C GLY A 258 13.95 0.09 7.27
N LEU A 259 13.83 -1.04 8.03
CA LEU A 259 12.82 -1.26 9.07
C LEU A 259 13.34 -0.81 10.43
#